data_e1a7807f3fb47deee1fb8793b1fbb35f
#
_entry.id   e1a7807f3fb47deee1fb8793b1fbb35f
#
_cell.length_a   1.000
_cell.length_b   1.000
_cell.length_c   1.000
_cell.angle_alpha   90.00
_cell.angle_beta   90.00
_cell.angle_gamma   90.00
#
_symmetry.space_group_name_H-M   'P 1'
#
loop_
_entity.id
_entity.type
_entity.pdbx_description
1 polymer ?
#
loop_
_entity_poly.entity_id
_entity_poly.type
_entity_poly.pdbx_seq_one_letter_code
_entity_poly.pdbx_strand_id
1 'polypeptide(L)'
;RATAGAAAVAVRGPGLLVTLADPEPAADDDPVGGGGDVDPRGLVSDSDLQRVVNALWASGAEAVSINGHRLGPTTAIRTAGEAVLVEFRPVTNPYEIRAIGDAGAMSEAFLANPDVRALGTISRTYGLRFDYSRQEDLELPAAPLAELRLARSVADAEGDAAGASRAPASPADRDEPGAAP
;
A
#
# COMPACT_ATOMS: atom_id res chain seq x y z
N ARG A 1 -10.38 14.69 8.64
CA ARG A 1 -9.29 14.79 7.63
C ARG A 1 -8.01 13.99 7.97
N ALA A 2 -7.86 13.41 9.15
CA ALA A 2 -6.57 12.89 9.60
C ALA A 2 -6.38 11.36 9.41
N THR A 3 -7.42 10.59 9.12
CA THR A 3 -7.36 9.13 9.13
C THR A 3 -6.99 8.47 7.79
N ALA A 4 -7.03 9.21 6.69
CA ALA A 4 -6.67 8.68 5.36
C ALA A 4 -5.16 8.42 5.20
N GLY A 5 -4.31 9.15 5.93
CA GLY A 5 -2.85 9.06 5.81
C GLY A 5 -2.22 7.75 6.30
N ALA A 6 -2.94 6.96 7.09
CA ALA A 6 -2.45 5.68 7.62
C ALA A 6 -2.94 4.45 6.85
N ALA A 7 -3.61 4.64 5.70
CA ALA A 7 -4.23 3.56 4.92
C ALA A 7 -5.29 2.74 5.70
N ALA A 8 -5.69 3.20 6.87
CA ALA A 8 -6.57 2.48 7.81
C ALA A 8 -8.05 2.41 7.39
N VAL A 9 -8.44 3.17 6.37
CA VAL A 9 -9.83 3.31 5.92
C VAL A 9 -9.89 3.04 4.41
N ALA A 10 -10.95 2.35 3.97
CA ALA A 10 -11.25 2.25 2.56
C ALA A 10 -11.54 3.65 1.99
N VAL A 11 -11.10 3.89 0.78
CA VAL A 11 -11.21 5.19 0.11
C VAL A 11 -11.76 5.02 -1.30
N ARG A 12 -12.43 6.05 -1.79
CA ARG A 12 -13.04 6.08 -3.12
C ARG A 12 -12.81 7.44 -3.79
N GLY A 13 -12.54 7.43 -5.09
CA GLY A 13 -12.35 8.66 -5.85
C GLY A 13 -11.81 8.43 -7.26
N PRO A 14 -11.60 9.52 -8.01
CA PRO A 14 -10.99 9.46 -9.33
C PRO A 14 -9.52 9.07 -9.24
N GLY A 15 -8.95 8.58 -10.34
CA GLY A 15 -7.55 8.21 -10.35
C GLY A 15 -7.07 7.51 -11.61
N LEU A 16 -6.03 6.70 -11.47
CA LEU A 16 -5.43 5.90 -12.54
C LEU A 16 -5.51 4.40 -12.21
N LEU A 17 -5.86 3.62 -13.22
CA LEU A 17 -5.66 2.19 -13.26
C LEU A 17 -4.46 1.92 -14.17
N VAL A 18 -3.43 1.28 -13.63
CA VAL A 18 -2.26 0.83 -14.38
C VAL A 18 -2.22 -0.69 -14.34
N THR A 19 -2.03 -1.32 -15.48
CA THR A 19 -1.91 -2.77 -15.61
C THR A 19 -0.55 -3.14 -16.14
N LEU A 20 0.16 -3.99 -15.41
CA LEU A 20 1.36 -4.68 -15.89
C LEU A 20 1.04 -6.16 -16.05
N ALA A 21 1.46 -6.74 -17.17
CA ALA A 21 1.33 -8.18 -17.36
C ALA A 21 2.50 -8.73 -18.18
N ASP A 22 2.77 -10.01 -17.94
CA ASP A 22 3.76 -10.74 -18.70
C ASP A 22 3.37 -10.82 -20.19
N PRO A 23 4.33 -10.97 -21.10
CA PRO A 23 4.05 -11.21 -22.50
C PRO A 23 3.13 -12.41 -22.67
N GLU A 24 2.25 -12.35 -23.67
CA GLU A 24 1.53 -13.55 -24.08
C GLU A 24 2.51 -14.48 -24.80
N PRO A 25 2.50 -15.79 -24.48
CA PRO A 25 3.26 -16.76 -25.26
C PRO A 25 2.88 -16.62 -26.74
N ALA A 26 3.88 -16.62 -27.62
CA ALA A 26 3.59 -16.64 -29.06
C ALA A 26 2.69 -17.86 -29.35
N ALA A 27 1.60 -17.64 -30.05
CA ALA A 27 0.77 -18.73 -30.54
C ALA A 27 1.57 -19.45 -31.64
N ASP A 28 2.38 -20.44 -31.24
CA ASP A 28 2.99 -21.36 -32.18
C ASP A 28 1.92 -22.34 -32.64
N ASP A 29 1.61 -22.32 -33.92
CA ASP A 29 0.79 -23.33 -34.61
C ASP A 29 1.52 -24.68 -34.70
N ASP A 30 2.61 -24.88 -33.96
CA ASP A 30 3.36 -26.15 -33.96
C ASP A 30 2.90 -27.03 -32.78
N PRO A 31 2.14 -28.08 -33.05
CA PRO A 31 1.63 -28.97 -32.02
C PRO A 31 2.73 -29.84 -31.35
N VAL A 32 3.99 -29.74 -31.75
CA VAL A 32 5.11 -30.54 -31.28
C VAL A 32 6.25 -29.71 -30.70
N GLY A 33 6.29 -28.40 -30.97
CA GLY A 33 7.27 -27.45 -30.41
C GLY A 33 6.75 -26.84 -29.12
N GLY A 34 7.51 -26.90 -28.03
CA GLY A 34 7.19 -26.21 -26.80
C GLY A 34 6.97 -24.72 -27.07
N GLY A 35 5.97 -24.12 -26.43
CA GLY A 35 5.61 -22.71 -26.61
C GLY A 35 6.83 -21.81 -26.61
N GLY A 36 6.84 -20.82 -27.51
CA GLY A 36 7.98 -19.94 -27.71
C GLY A 36 8.50 -19.39 -26.38
N ASP A 37 9.80 -19.48 -26.16
CA ASP A 37 10.44 -19.01 -24.94
C ASP A 37 10.14 -17.52 -24.75
N VAL A 38 9.37 -17.18 -23.74
CA VAL A 38 9.16 -15.79 -23.33
C VAL A 38 10.47 -15.25 -22.81
N ASP A 39 10.94 -14.13 -23.38
CA ASP A 39 12.17 -13.49 -22.91
C ASP A 39 12.00 -13.09 -21.43
N PRO A 40 12.84 -13.59 -20.50
CA PRO A 40 12.73 -13.27 -19.08
C PRO A 40 12.78 -11.77 -18.77
N ARG A 41 13.35 -10.97 -19.68
CA ARG A 41 13.38 -9.51 -19.55
C ARG A 41 12.04 -8.83 -19.79
N GLY A 42 11.10 -9.54 -20.38
CA GLY A 42 9.73 -9.10 -20.57
C GLY A 42 8.80 -9.48 -19.41
N LEU A 43 9.23 -10.36 -18.49
CA LEU A 43 8.45 -10.72 -17.32
C LEU A 43 8.40 -9.58 -16.30
N VAL A 44 7.25 -9.39 -15.70
CA VAL A 44 7.06 -8.37 -14.67
C VAL A 44 7.79 -8.74 -13.39
N SER A 45 8.70 -7.89 -12.96
CA SER A 45 9.45 -8.04 -11.71
C SER A 45 8.87 -7.19 -10.57
N ASP A 46 9.27 -7.51 -9.33
CA ASP A 46 8.98 -6.65 -8.17
C ASP A 46 9.52 -5.23 -8.35
N SER A 47 10.67 -5.09 -8.99
CA SER A 47 11.29 -3.79 -9.30
C SER A 47 10.42 -2.95 -10.25
N ASP A 48 9.73 -3.57 -11.21
CA ASP A 48 8.84 -2.87 -12.13
C ASP A 48 7.59 -2.38 -11.39
N LEU A 49 7.03 -3.21 -10.51
CA LEU A 49 5.92 -2.80 -9.64
C LEU A 49 6.33 -1.66 -8.70
N GLN A 50 7.52 -1.73 -8.10
CA GLN A 50 8.06 -0.66 -7.26
C GLN A 50 8.21 0.65 -8.03
N ARG A 51 8.74 0.62 -9.27
CA ARG A 51 8.88 1.80 -10.13
C ARG A 51 7.51 2.44 -10.42
N VAL A 52 6.52 1.64 -10.80
CA VAL A 52 5.16 2.14 -11.07
C VAL A 52 4.54 2.75 -9.82
N VAL A 53 4.63 2.07 -8.67
CA VAL A 53 4.10 2.57 -7.39
C VAL A 53 4.76 3.88 -6.99
N ASN A 54 6.10 3.95 -7.07
CA ASN A 54 6.85 5.17 -6.73
C ASN A 54 6.51 6.32 -7.68
N ALA A 55 6.34 6.02 -8.98
CA ALA A 55 5.92 7.02 -9.96
C ALA A 55 4.51 7.55 -9.67
N LEU A 56 3.56 6.69 -9.26
CA LEU A 56 2.21 7.10 -8.88
C LEU A 56 2.23 7.99 -7.63
N TRP A 57 2.99 7.62 -6.59
CA TRP A 57 3.17 8.48 -5.41
C TRP A 57 3.80 9.84 -5.78
N ALA A 58 4.85 9.83 -6.60
CA ALA A 58 5.49 11.06 -7.07
C ALA A 58 4.56 11.92 -7.93
N SER A 59 3.56 11.32 -8.57
CA SER A 59 2.54 12.01 -9.39
C SER A 59 1.36 12.54 -8.57
N GLY A 60 1.41 12.44 -7.24
CA GLY A 60 0.37 12.98 -6.36
C GLY A 60 -0.74 12.01 -5.99
N ALA A 61 -0.51 10.69 -6.08
CA ALA A 61 -1.46 9.72 -5.57
C ALA A 61 -1.68 9.88 -4.05
N GLU A 62 -2.92 9.83 -3.62
CA GLU A 62 -3.32 9.87 -2.20
C GLU A 62 -3.44 8.45 -1.63
N ALA A 63 -3.69 7.48 -2.48
CA ALA A 63 -3.87 6.08 -2.12
C ALA A 63 -3.48 5.18 -3.29
N VAL A 64 -2.78 4.08 -3.01
CA VAL A 64 -2.39 3.09 -4.03
C VAL A 64 -2.69 1.68 -3.53
N SER A 65 -3.08 0.79 -4.44
CA SER A 65 -3.22 -0.66 -4.18
C SER A 65 -2.69 -1.49 -5.35
N ILE A 66 -2.25 -2.72 -5.07
CA ILE A 66 -1.88 -3.71 -6.08
C ILE A 66 -2.78 -4.93 -5.88
N ASN A 67 -3.47 -5.37 -6.92
CA ASN A 67 -4.38 -6.52 -6.88
C ASN A 67 -5.31 -6.50 -5.65
N GLY A 68 -5.86 -5.32 -5.30
CA GLY A 68 -6.72 -5.14 -4.14
C GLY A 68 -5.99 -5.05 -2.79
N HIS A 69 -4.67 -5.14 -2.75
CA HIS A 69 -3.90 -4.94 -1.52
C HIS A 69 -3.50 -3.48 -1.38
N ARG A 70 -4.10 -2.76 -0.41
CA ARG A 70 -3.78 -1.36 -0.13
C ARG A 70 -2.35 -1.22 0.35
N LEU A 71 -1.61 -0.28 -0.25
CA LEU A 71 -0.25 0.02 0.15
C LEU A 71 -0.26 1.05 1.29
N GLY A 72 0.52 0.77 2.32
CA GLY A 72 0.84 1.68 3.41
C GLY A 72 2.31 2.12 3.35
N PRO A 73 2.73 2.99 4.27
CA PRO A 73 4.11 3.52 4.30
C PRO A 73 5.19 2.45 4.48
N THR A 74 4.83 1.31 5.04
CA THR A 74 5.76 0.21 5.36
C THR A 74 5.54 -1.03 4.48
N THR A 75 4.65 -0.96 3.50
CA THR A 75 4.35 -2.10 2.63
C THR A 75 5.56 -2.46 1.78
N ALA A 76 6.02 -3.69 1.91
CA ALA A 76 7.11 -4.23 1.11
C ALA A 76 6.56 -4.93 -0.14
N ILE A 77 7.18 -4.66 -1.29
CA ILE A 77 6.97 -5.36 -2.56
C ILE A 77 8.27 -6.11 -2.87
N ARG A 78 8.22 -7.42 -2.97
CA ARG A 78 9.41 -8.25 -3.18
C ARG A 78 9.08 -9.56 -3.88
N THR A 79 10.04 -10.10 -4.59
CA THR A 79 9.96 -11.44 -5.17
C THR A 79 10.33 -12.50 -4.12
N ALA A 80 9.58 -13.59 -4.07
CA ALA A 80 9.88 -14.78 -3.27
C ALA A 80 9.56 -16.04 -4.10
N GLY A 81 10.59 -16.72 -4.57
CA GLY A 81 10.44 -17.79 -5.55
C GLY A 81 9.94 -17.25 -6.88
N GLU A 82 8.87 -17.81 -7.40
CA GLU A 82 8.23 -17.38 -8.66
C GLU A 82 7.08 -16.39 -8.45
N ALA A 83 6.83 -15.97 -7.21
CA ALA A 83 5.73 -15.05 -6.88
C ALA A 83 6.23 -13.70 -6.41
N VAL A 84 5.52 -12.63 -6.79
CA VAL A 84 5.67 -11.32 -6.17
C VAL A 84 4.78 -11.25 -4.95
N LEU A 85 5.33 -10.80 -3.84
CA LEU A 85 4.63 -10.59 -2.57
C LEU A 85 4.44 -9.10 -2.31
N VAL A 86 3.21 -8.73 -1.97
CA VAL A 86 2.85 -7.43 -1.42
C VAL A 86 2.47 -7.65 0.04
N GLU A 87 3.30 -7.16 0.97
CA GLU A 87 3.12 -7.36 2.41
C GLU A 87 2.89 -8.84 2.79
N PHE A 88 3.78 -9.73 2.30
CA PHE A 88 3.73 -11.19 2.48
C PHE A 88 2.53 -11.90 1.82
N ARG A 89 1.71 -11.21 1.04
CA ARG A 89 0.61 -11.78 0.28
C ARG A 89 1.02 -11.95 -1.18
N PRO A 90 0.88 -13.13 -1.75
CA PRO A 90 1.19 -13.34 -3.16
C PRO A 90 0.20 -12.57 -4.05
N VAL A 91 0.74 -11.90 -5.03
CA VAL A 91 -0.01 -11.26 -6.12
C VAL A 91 0.34 -11.95 -7.43
N THR A 92 -0.61 -12.03 -8.32
CA THR A 92 -0.49 -12.77 -9.58
C THR A 92 -0.67 -11.87 -10.80
N ASN A 93 -0.03 -12.26 -11.89
CA ASN A 93 -0.21 -11.69 -13.22
C ASN A 93 -1.69 -11.89 -13.70
N PRO A 94 -2.35 -10.88 -14.28
CA PRO A 94 -1.91 -9.50 -14.44
C PRO A 94 -1.91 -8.71 -13.12
N TYR A 95 -0.99 -7.74 -13.02
CA TYR A 95 -0.87 -6.85 -11.88
C TYR A 95 -1.66 -5.57 -12.11
N GLU A 96 -2.76 -5.41 -11.38
CA GLU A 96 -3.57 -4.20 -11.40
C GLU A 96 -3.14 -3.24 -10.28
N ILE A 97 -2.61 -2.09 -10.66
CA ILE A 97 -2.22 -1.03 -9.74
C ILE A 97 -3.27 0.09 -9.85
N ARG A 98 -3.98 0.35 -8.77
CA ARG A 98 -4.99 1.40 -8.68
C ARG A 98 -4.47 2.52 -7.81
N ALA A 99 -4.57 3.76 -8.29
CA ALA A 99 -4.15 4.95 -7.57
C ALA A 99 -5.25 6.00 -7.59
N ILE A 100 -5.64 6.51 -6.42
CA ILE A 100 -6.61 7.59 -6.26
C ILE A 100 -5.87 8.91 -6.16
N GLY A 101 -6.37 9.95 -6.83
CA GLY A 101 -5.85 11.31 -6.87
C GLY A 101 -6.45 12.08 -8.03
N ASP A 102 -5.93 13.28 -8.32
CA ASP A 102 -6.34 14.03 -9.51
C ASP A 102 -5.93 13.27 -10.78
N ALA A 103 -6.89 12.63 -11.44
CA ALA A 103 -6.62 11.74 -12.56
C ALA A 103 -5.95 12.46 -13.76
N GLY A 104 -6.22 13.74 -13.95
CA GLY A 104 -5.62 14.57 -15.00
C GLY A 104 -4.16 14.86 -14.73
N ALA A 105 -3.89 15.52 -13.60
CA ALA A 105 -2.54 15.89 -13.18
C ALA A 105 -1.65 14.67 -12.96
N MET A 106 -2.20 13.61 -12.33
CA MET A 106 -1.48 12.35 -12.13
C MET A 106 -1.07 11.71 -13.45
N SER A 107 -1.97 11.65 -14.43
CA SER A 107 -1.68 11.04 -15.73
C SER A 107 -0.53 11.76 -16.43
N GLU A 108 -0.52 13.09 -16.43
CA GLU A 108 0.55 13.89 -17.03
C GLU A 108 1.89 13.66 -16.34
N ALA A 109 1.93 13.76 -15.01
CA ALA A 109 3.12 13.57 -14.22
C ALA A 109 3.65 12.13 -14.31
N PHE A 110 2.77 11.14 -14.28
CA PHE A 110 3.11 9.72 -14.40
C PHE A 110 3.79 9.41 -15.74
N LEU A 111 3.23 9.89 -16.85
CA LEU A 111 3.81 9.67 -18.18
C LEU A 111 5.12 10.45 -18.40
N ALA A 112 5.30 11.56 -17.69
CA ALA A 112 6.55 12.32 -17.72
C ALA A 112 7.68 11.64 -16.92
N ASN A 113 7.35 10.71 -16.02
CA ASN A 113 8.31 10.04 -15.15
C ASN A 113 9.30 9.17 -15.97
N PRO A 114 10.61 9.29 -15.74
CA PRO A 114 11.63 8.53 -16.49
C PRO A 114 11.52 7.02 -16.32
N ASP A 115 11.15 6.53 -15.14
CA ASP A 115 10.98 5.10 -14.87
C ASP A 115 9.78 4.52 -15.67
N VAL A 116 8.71 5.27 -15.77
CA VAL A 116 7.54 4.90 -16.59
C VAL A 116 7.89 4.85 -18.08
N ARG A 117 8.70 5.80 -18.55
CA ARG A 117 9.20 5.79 -19.94
C ARG A 117 10.11 4.60 -20.21
N ALA A 118 10.96 4.23 -19.24
CA ALA A 118 11.80 3.04 -19.33
C ALA A 118 10.95 1.76 -19.42
N LEU A 119 9.89 1.63 -18.62
CA LEU A 119 8.93 0.53 -18.72
C LEU A 119 8.24 0.49 -20.09
N GLY A 120 7.85 1.63 -20.64
CA GLY A 120 7.32 1.71 -22.00
C GLY A 120 8.31 1.25 -23.06
N THR A 121 9.61 1.37 -22.82
CA THR A 121 10.64 0.83 -23.70
C THR A 121 10.77 -0.68 -23.56
N ILE A 122 10.77 -1.20 -22.34
CA ILE A 122 10.75 -2.64 -22.05
C ILE A 122 9.53 -3.30 -22.69
N SER A 123 8.36 -2.67 -22.54
CA SER A 123 7.12 -3.12 -23.18
C SER A 123 7.27 -3.32 -24.69
N ARG A 124 7.81 -2.32 -25.39
CA ARG A 124 7.99 -2.41 -26.85
C ARG A 124 9.07 -3.38 -27.27
N THR A 125 10.11 -3.59 -26.45
CA THR A 125 11.27 -4.40 -26.83
C THR A 125 11.12 -5.86 -26.46
N TYR A 126 10.49 -6.15 -25.32
CA TYR A 126 10.42 -7.50 -24.76
C TYR A 126 8.98 -8.02 -24.59
N GLY A 127 7.98 -7.23 -24.99
CA GLY A 127 6.58 -7.65 -24.99
C GLY A 127 5.88 -7.55 -23.63
N LEU A 128 6.51 -6.98 -22.60
CA LEU A 128 5.82 -6.67 -21.33
C LEU A 128 4.57 -5.83 -21.64
N ARG A 129 3.43 -6.25 -21.15
CA ARG A 129 2.18 -5.52 -21.33
C ARG A 129 2.08 -4.43 -20.28
N PHE A 130 1.99 -3.19 -20.74
CA PHE A 130 1.91 -2.00 -19.92
C PHE A 130 0.79 -1.11 -20.45
N ASP A 131 -0.30 -1.04 -19.70
CA ASP A 131 -1.48 -0.24 -20.00
C ASP A 131 -1.82 0.67 -18.84
N TYR A 132 -2.44 1.81 -19.14
CA TYR A 132 -2.97 2.72 -18.13
C TYR A 132 -4.25 3.40 -18.62
N SER A 133 -5.15 3.70 -17.71
CA SER A 133 -6.39 4.42 -17.98
C SER A 133 -6.80 5.31 -16.84
N ARG A 134 -7.43 6.44 -17.16
CA ARG A 134 -8.07 7.31 -16.17
C ARG A 134 -9.40 6.69 -15.77
N GLN A 135 -9.69 6.73 -14.49
CA GLN A 135 -10.95 6.26 -13.92
C GLN A 135 -11.59 7.38 -13.12
N GLU A 136 -12.90 7.52 -13.23
CA GLU A 136 -13.65 8.53 -12.48
C GLU A 136 -13.95 8.07 -11.07
N ASP A 137 -13.95 6.75 -10.85
CA ASP A 137 -14.40 6.17 -9.61
C ASP A 137 -13.68 4.84 -9.34
N LEU A 138 -12.64 4.92 -8.52
CA LEU A 138 -11.89 3.77 -8.01
C LEU A 138 -12.21 3.59 -6.53
N GLU A 139 -12.32 2.35 -6.10
CA GLU A 139 -12.41 1.98 -4.69
C GLU A 139 -11.18 1.19 -4.28
N LEU A 140 -10.53 1.61 -3.20
CA LEU A 140 -9.39 0.94 -2.60
C LEU A 140 -9.73 0.53 -1.17
N PRO A 141 -9.43 -0.73 -0.78
CA PRO A 141 -9.70 -1.21 0.57
C PRO A 141 -8.84 -0.50 1.63
N ALA A 142 -9.16 -0.70 2.89
CA ALA A 142 -8.26 -0.40 3.98
C ALA A 142 -7.07 -1.35 3.99
N ALA A 143 -5.89 -0.87 4.37
CA ALA A 143 -4.77 -1.74 4.69
C ALA A 143 -5.00 -2.44 6.05
N PRO A 144 -4.50 -3.65 6.23
CA PRO A 144 -4.47 -4.24 7.56
C PRO A 144 -3.60 -3.37 8.48
N LEU A 145 -4.16 -3.00 9.62
CA LEU A 145 -3.42 -2.23 10.64
C LEU A 145 -2.42 -3.15 11.32
N ALA A 146 -1.18 -2.70 11.44
CA ALA A 146 -0.23 -3.32 12.35
C ALA A 146 -0.66 -3.03 13.79
N GLU A 147 -0.81 -4.07 14.61
CA GLU A 147 -1.10 -3.90 16.03
C GLU A 147 0.11 -3.24 16.72
N LEU A 148 -0.11 -2.10 17.34
CA LEU A 148 0.89 -1.46 18.18
C LEU A 148 0.98 -2.23 19.50
N ARG A 149 2.12 -2.84 19.78
CA ARG A 149 2.32 -3.63 21.01
C ARG A 149 2.82 -2.80 22.19
N LEU A 150 3.61 -1.78 21.93
CA LEU A 150 4.29 -0.98 22.95
C LEU A 150 3.99 0.52 22.84
N ALA A 151 3.70 1.02 21.63
CA ALA A 151 3.35 2.41 21.46
C ALA A 151 1.90 2.67 21.91
N ARG A 152 1.71 3.76 22.67
CA ARG A 152 0.39 4.26 23.10
C ARG A 152 0.14 5.61 22.45
N SER A 153 -1.13 5.94 22.26
CA SER A 153 -1.51 7.28 21.84
C SER A 153 -1.12 8.30 22.93
N VAL A 154 -0.66 9.48 22.51
CA VAL A 154 -0.37 10.57 23.47
C VAL A 154 -1.62 10.97 24.25
N ALA A 155 -2.80 10.92 23.61
CA ALA A 155 -4.07 11.19 24.27
C ALA A 155 -4.39 10.18 25.39
N ASP A 156 -4.05 8.90 25.20
CA ASP A 156 -4.24 7.87 26.21
C ASP A 156 -3.26 8.01 27.38
N ALA A 157 -2.04 8.50 27.09
CA ALA A 157 -1.02 8.75 28.11
C ALA A 157 -1.37 9.93 29.02
N GLU A 158 -2.01 10.97 28.50
CA GLU A 158 -2.47 12.11 29.31
C GLU A 158 -3.67 11.74 30.21
N GLY A 159 -4.54 10.82 29.76
CA GLY A 159 -5.66 10.29 30.55
C GLY A 159 -5.19 9.50 31.78
N ASP A 160 -4.15 8.68 31.64
CA ASP A 160 -3.57 7.89 32.74
C ASP A 160 -2.85 8.78 33.77
N ALA A 161 -2.16 9.84 33.32
CA ALA A 161 -1.49 10.80 34.22
C ALA A 161 -2.50 11.61 35.05
N ALA A 162 -3.66 11.95 34.49
CA ALA A 162 -4.72 12.65 35.23
C ALA A 162 -5.42 11.74 36.28
N GLY A 163 -5.46 10.43 36.03
CA GLY A 163 -5.99 9.44 36.98
C GLY A 163 -5.08 9.17 38.18
N ALA A 164 -3.76 9.26 38.00
CA ALA A 164 -2.77 8.96 39.05
C ALA A 164 -2.62 10.08 40.12
N SER A 165 -3.18 11.29 39.85
CA SER A 165 -3.10 12.43 40.78
C SER A 165 -4.16 12.43 41.90
N ARG A 166 -4.95 11.38 42.01
CA ARG A 166 -5.92 11.26 43.12
C ARG A 166 -5.30 10.49 44.25
N ALA A 167 -4.51 11.16 45.06
CA ALA A 167 -3.98 10.63 46.31
C ALA A 167 -5.10 10.22 47.26
N PRO A 168 -5.03 9.08 47.94
CA PRO A 168 -6.01 8.70 48.96
C PRO A 168 -5.93 9.69 50.10
N ALA A 169 -7.10 10.24 50.47
CA ALA A 169 -7.22 11.06 51.67
C ALA A 169 -6.77 10.28 52.89
N SER A 170 -5.85 10.87 53.64
CA SER A 170 -5.36 10.39 54.93
C SER A 170 -6.52 10.39 55.92
N PRO A 171 -6.81 9.30 56.65
CA PRO A 171 -7.73 9.33 57.76
C PRO A 171 -7.04 9.98 58.96
N ALA A 172 -7.38 11.24 59.19
CA ALA A 172 -7.02 11.94 60.39
C ALA A 172 -8.01 11.62 61.51
N ASP A 173 -7.44 11.47 62.70
CA ASP A 173 -8.02 11.63 64.03
C ASP A 173 -9.23 10.73 64.41
N ARG A 174 -8.91 9.75 65.19
CA ARG A 174 -9.80 9.24 66.21
C ARG A 174 -9.36 9.75 67.54
N ASP A 175 -10.14 10.71 68.05
CA ASP A 175 -10.16 11.16 69.40
C ASP A 175 -10.19 10.01 70.41
N GLU A 176 -9.28 10.03 71.34
CA GLU A 176 -9.33 9.22 72.54
C GLU A 176 -10.09 10.00 73.61
N PRO A 177 -11.15 9.43 74.22
CA PRO A 177 -11.68 10.03 75.43
C PRO A 177 -10.97 9.49 76.66
N GLY A 178 -10.45 10.42 77.48
CA GLY A 178 -9.77 10.18 78.73
C GLY A 178 -10.61 9.47 79.77
N ALA A 179 -9.92 8.70 80.57
CA ALA A 179 -10.37 8.15 81.82
C ALA A 179 -9.76 8.91 82.95
N ALA A 180 -10.57 9.38 83.86
CA ALA A 180 -10.28 9.71 85.25
C ALA A 180 -11.48 9.31 86.14
N PRO A 181 -11.39 9.12 87.39
CA PRO A 181 -10.29 9.32 88.40
C PRO A 181 -9.72 8.06 88.97
#